data_a550aaf2d81cb953e540f1e53e368e0d
#
_entry.id   a550aaf2d81cb953e540f1e53e368e0d
#
_cell.length_a   1.000
_cell.length_b   1.000
_cell.length_c   1.000
_cell.angle_alpha   90.00
_cell.angle_beta   90.00
_cell.angle_gamma   90.00
#
_symmetry.space_group_name_H-M   'P 1'
#
loop_
_entity.id
_entity.type
_entity.pdbx_description
1 polymer ?
#
loop_
_entity_poly.entity_id
_entity_poly.type
_entity_poly.pdbx_seq_one_letter_code
_entity_poly.pdbx_strand_id
1 'polypeptide(L)'
;NTMTNTTAISRSRVWSVLTTPAVIPQTGPRLKTNLDTDFLKLIAIAAMLIDHIGGAFFPEVGVFRWIGRLAFPIFCYCLTVGLLYTHDVRKYLTRLGIFALVSQPFYILAFHPVSEFTANLTNWNIFFTLFLSLLGMYGVKERKWWLFALALFTVSWWNFDYSGTGITLMLIFYLCRNRPGLGAALYILSYLPALWNGWPEDPLCLTVGSLCIDWSFFAVFAAPLIFCATHSRIKVNKWFFYAFYPAHLAVIALVQNIL
;
A
#
# COMPACT_ATOMS: atom_id res chain seq x y z
N ASN A 1 52.49 -7.07 -2.68
CA ASN A 1 51.61 -6.03 -3.25
C ASN A 1 50.39 -6.62 -3.91
N THR A 2 49.42 -7.03 -3.10
CA THR A 2 48.09 -7.45 -3.58
C THR A 2 47.08 -7.27 -2.43
N MET A 3 46.73 -6.03 -2.11
CA MET A 3 45.58 -5.70 -1.25
C MET A 3 44.99 -4.33 -1.65
N THR A 4 44.24 -4.25 -2.73
CA THR A 4 43.38 -3.08 -3.00
C THR A 4 42.35 -3.37 -4.10
N ASN A 5 41.53 -4.44 -4.01
CA ASN A 5 40.46 -4.60 -5.02
C ASN A 5 39.11 -5.10 -4.51
N THR A 6 38.91 -5.26 -3.20
CA THR A 6 37.67 -5.87 -2.68
C THR A 6 36.57 -4.86 -2.34
N THR A 7 36.89 -3.59 -2.13
CA THR A 7 35.92 -2.54 -1.74
C THR A 7 35.29 -1.82 -2.92
N ALA A 8 35.91 -1.81 -4.09
CA ALA A 8 35.36 -1.15 -5.29
C ALA A 8 34.20 -1.92 -5.93
N ILE A 9 34.18 -3.27 -5.81
CA ILE A 9 33.15 -4.11 -6.43
C ILE A 9 31.79 -3.99 -5.70
N SER A 10 31.79 -3.71 -4.41
CA SER A 10 30.56 -3.57 -3.61
C SER A 10 29.82 -2.26 -3.92
N ARG A 11 30.51 -1.16 -4.05
CA ARG A 11 29.91 0.16 -4.36
C ARG A 11 29.32 0.23 -5.77
N SER A 12 29.98 -0.36 -6.76
CA SER A 12 29.48 -0.35 -8.14
C SER A 12 28.18 -1.16 -8.31
N ARG A 13 27.99 -2.25 -7.55
CA ARG A 13 26.74 -3.05 -7.61
C ARG A 13 25.54 -2.34 -6.99
N VAL A 14 25.72 -1.61 -5.91
CA VAL A 14 24.62 -0.84 -5.29
C VAL A 14 24.17 0.29 -6.21
N TRP A 15 25.14 1.02 -6.79
CA TRP A 15 24.84 2.08 -7.74
C TRP A 15 24.22 1.57 -9.05
N SER A 16 24.63 0.41 -9.55
CA SER A 16 24.02 -0.17 -10.75
C SER A 16 22.56 -0.58 -10.54
N VAL A 17 22.19 -1.05 -9.36
CA VAL A 17 20.77 -1.34 -9.01
C VAL A 17 19.93 -0.08 -9.02
N LEU A 18 20.47 1.03 -8.50
CA LEU A 18 19.77 2.32 -8.45
C LEU A 18 19.81 3.08 -9.77
N THR A 19 20.77 2.80 -10.62
CA THR A 19 21.01 3.55 -11.86
C THR A 19 20.60 2.83 -13.15
N THR A 20 20.34 1.52 -13.10
CA THR A 20 19.82 0.79 -14.27
C THR A 20 18.30 1.01 -14.37
N PRO A 21 17.76 1.48 -15.51
CA PRO A 21 16.32 1.50 -15.67
C PRO A 21 15.78 0.09 -15.43
N ALA A 22 14.71 -0.02 -14.65
CA ALA A 22 14.01 -1.29 -14.48
C ALA A 22 13.21 -1.62 -15.77
N VAL A 23 13.90 -1.69 -16.89
CA VAL A 23 13.38 -2.37 -18.06
C VAL A 23 13.46 -3.84 -17.72
N ILE A 24 12.34 -4.44 -17.34
CA ILE A 24 12.22 -5.89 -17.35
C ILE A 24 12.21 -6.24 -18.84
N PRO A 25 13.25 -6.90 -19.35
CA PRO A 25 13.20 -7.41 -20.72
C PRO A 25 11.98 -8.32 -20.78
N GLN A 26 11.20 -8.26 -21.85
CA GLN A 26 10.07 -9.19 -22.03
C GLN A 26 10.50 -10.67 -22.01
N THR A 27 11.80 -10.92 -22.10
CA THR A 27 12.49 -12.22 -22.05
C THR A 27 13.25 -12.47 -20.75
N GLY A 28 13.20 -11.56 -19.74
CA GLY A 28 13.90 -11.71 -18.47
C GLY A 28 13.20 -12.66 -17.49
N PRO A 29 13.89 -13.11 -16.43
CA PRO A 29 13.29 -13.99 -15.44
C PRO A 29 12.05 -13.30 -14.82
N ARG A 30 10.92 -14.01 -14.85
CA ARG A 30 9.67 -13.54 -14.20
C ARG A 30 9.96 -13.29 -12.72
N LEU A 31 9.28 -12.29 -12.15
CA LEU A 31 9.32 -12.07 -10.71
C LEU A 31 9.00 -13.37 -9.98
N LYS A 32 9.79 -13.68 -8.96
CA LYS A 32 9.61 -14.89 -8.12
C LYS A 32 8.55 -14.70 -7.02
N THR A 33 7.88 -13.57 -7.03
CA THR A 33 6.79 -13.21 -6.11
C THR A 33 5.44 -13.49 -6.76
N ASN A 34 4.35 -13.27 -6.03
CA ASN A 34 3.00 -13.56 -6.50
C ASN A 34 2.59 -12.63 -7.66
N LEU A 35 2.36 -13.19 -8.85
CA LEU A 35 1.89 -12.45 -10.02
C LEU A 35 0.37 -12.54 -10.26
N ASP A 36 -0.35 -13.23 -9.38
CA ASP A 36 -1.81 -13.36 -9.43
C ASP A 36 -2.48 -12.11 -8.85
N THR A 37 -2.20 -10.96 -9.46
CA THR A 37 -2.59 -9.65 -8.93
C THR A 37 -4.10 -9.44 -8.90
N ASP A 38 -4.89 -10.12 -9.74
CA ASP A 38 -6.34 -9.98 -9.70
C ASP A 38 -6.92 -10.69 -8.49
N PHE A 39 -6.42 -11.87 -8.15
CA PHE A 39 -6.75 -12.57 -6.92
C PHE A 39 -6.35 -11.78 -5.67
N LEU A 40 -5.12 -11.25 -5.65
CA LEU A 40 -4.64 -10.42 -4.55
C LEU A 40 -5.50 -9.17 -4.33
N LYS A 41 -5.90 -8.49 -5.41
CA LYS A 41 -6.78 -7.32 -5.32
C LYS A 41 -8.16 -7.68 -4.79
N LEU A 42 -8.70 -8.87 -5.11
CA LEU A 42 -9.97 -9.31 -4.55
C LEU A 42 -9.88 -9.52 -3.04
N ILE A 43 -8.80 -10.15 -2.56
CA ILE A 43 -8.54 -10.29 -1.12
C ILE A 43 -8.42 -8.91 -0.47
N ALA A 44 -7.66 -8.00 -1.09
CA ALA A 44 -7.47 -6.64 -0.57
C ALA A 44 -8.79 -5.86 -0.51
N ILE A 45 -9.66 -5.97 -1.51
CA ILE A 45 -10.99 -5.36 -1.53
C ILE A 45 -11.88 -5.94 -0.41
N ALA A 46 -11.88 -7.25 -0.22
CA ALA A 46 -12.66 -7.89 0.84
C ALA A 46 -12.18 -7.44 2.22
N ALA A 47 -10.87 -7.42 2.46
CA ALA A 47 -10.28 -6.93 3.70
C ALA A 47 -10.58 -5.43 3.93
N MET A 48 -10.49 -4.61 2.89
CA MET A 48 -10.82 -3.18 2.93
C MET A 48 -12.31 -2.95 3.24
N LEU A 49 -13.22 -3.72 2.66
CA LEU A 49 -14.64 -3.62 2.94
C LEU A 49 -14.94 -3.95 4.41
N ILE A 50 -14.32 -5.00 4.94
CA ILE A 50 -14.42 -5.40 6.35
C ILE A 50 -13.90 -4.26 7.24
N ASP A 51 -12.75 -3.66 6.92
CA ASP A 51 -12.17 -2.53 7.64
C ASP A 51 -13.12 -1.33 7.69
N HIS A 52 -13.71 -0.97 6.57
CA HIS A 52 -14.59 0.20 6.48
C HIS A 52 -15.93 -0.04 7.18
N ILE A 53 -16.50 -1.24 7.10
CA ILE A 53 -17.68 -1.62 7.87
C ILE A 53 -17.36 -1.54 9.38
N GLY A 54 -16.20 -2.07 9.79
CA GLY A 54 -15.74 -1.99 11.17
C GLY A 54 -15.59 -0.54 11.64
N GLY A 55 -14.89 0.28 10.86
CA GLY A 55 -14.67 1.69 11.20
C GLY A 55 -15.95 2.53 11.25
N ALA A 56 -16.94 2.21 10.38
CA ALA A 56 -18.19 2.95 10.29
C ALA A 56 -19.23 2.54 11.36
N PHE A 57 -19.35 1.24 11.65
CA PHE A 57 -20.46 0.71 12.46
C PHE A 57 -20.01 0.04 13.77
N PHE A 58 -18.74 -0.37 13.87
CA PHE A 58 -18.17 -1.11 15.01
C PHE A 58 -16.79 -0.58 15.40
N PRO A 59 -16.64 0.73 15.72
CA PRO A 59 -15.34 1.39 15.88
C PRO A 59 -14.49 0.79 17.01
N GLU A 60 -15.11 0.16 18.02
CA GLU A 60 -14.42 -0.44 19.16
C GLU A 60 -14.04 -1.92 18.95
N VAL A 61 -14.44 -2.53 17.82
CA VAL A 61 -14.18 -3.94 17.55
C VAL A 61 -12.91 -4.09 16.71
N GLY A 62 -11.79 -4.34 17.38
CA GLY A 62 -10.45 -4.40 16.76
C GLY A 62 -10.29 -5.40 15.62
N VAL A 63 -11.00 -6.54 15.65
CA VAL A 63 -10.88 -7.62 14.65
C VAL A 63 -11.13 -7.11 13.23
N PHE A 64 -12.09 -6.21 13.02
CA PHE A 64 -12.35 -5.61 11.71
C PHE A 64 -11.14 -4.84 11.19
N ARG A 65 -10.49 -4.08 12.08
CA ARG A 65 -9.30 -3.30 11.75
C ARG A 65 -8.10 -4.22 11.48
N TRP A 66 -7.94 -5.31 12.23
CA TRP A 66 -6.85 -6.27 12.03
C TRP A 66 -6.92 -6.93 10.66
N ILE A 67 -8.11 -7.39 10.24
CA ILE A 67 -8.31 -7.95 8.89
C ILE A 67 -8.06 -6.87 7.84
N GLY A 68 -8.54 -5.66 8.07
CA GLY A 68 -8.36 -4.51 7.18
C GLY A 68 -6.90 -4.19 6.85
N ARG A 69 -5.99 -4.42 7.82
CA ARG A 69 -4.55 -4.12 7.64
C ARG A 69 -3.89 -4.91 6.50
N LEU A 70 -4.49 -6.01 6.07
CA LEU A 70 -4.00 -6.77 4.91
C LEU A 70 -4.16 -6.00 3.59
N ALA A 71 -5.17 -5.14 3.48
CA ALA A 71 -5.53 -4.49 2.23
C ALA A 71 -4.42 -3.58 1.69
N PHE A 72 -3.90 -2.69 2.53
CA PHE A 72 -2.97 -1.66 2.10
C PHE A 72 -1.65 -2.20 1.52
N PRO A 73 -0.91 -3.10 2.20
CA PRO A 73 0.32 -3.66 1.64
C PRO A 73 0.09 -4.47 0.37
N ILE A 74 -1.06 -5.16 0.25
CA ILE A 74 -1.40 -5.89 -0.97
C ILE A 74 -1.64 -4.90 -2.13
N PHE A 75 -2.33 -3.78 -1.91
CA PHE A 75 -2.48 -2.73 -2.93
C PHE A 75 -1.14 -2.11 -3.31
N CYS A 76 -0.28 -1.78 -2.35
CA CYS A 76 1.07 -1.27 -2.62
C CYS A 76 1.88 -2.26 -3.48
N TYR A 77 1.78 -3.55 -3.17
CA TYR A 77 2.43 -4.60 -3.95
C TYR A 77 1.86 -4.68 -5.38
N CYS A 78 0.54 -4.73 -5.54
CA CYS A 78 -0.11 -4.77 -6.85
C CYS A 78 0.21 -3.52 -7.70
N LEU A 79 0.32 -2.34 -7.09
CA LEU A 79 0.74 -1.12 -7.76
C LEU A 79 2.20 -1.20 -8.21
N THR A 80 3.08 -1.78 -7.40
CA THR A 80 4.49 -1.99 -7.75
C THR A 80 4.62 -2.95 -8.92
N VAL A 81 3.88 -4.07 -8.93
CA VAL A 81 3.81 -4.98 -10.07
C VAL A 81 3.27 -4.24 -11.30
N GLY A 82 2.19 -3.46 -11.14
CA GLY A 82 1.66 -2.62 -12.21
C GLY A 82 2.69 -1.64 -12.77
N LEU A 83 3.46 -0.96 -11.94
CA LEU A 83 4.53 -0.06 -12.34
C LEU A 83 5.61 -0.77 -13.18
N LEU A 84 5.94 -2.02 -12.83
CA LEU A 84 6.96 -2.79 -13.53
C LEU A 84 6.50 -3.28 -14.90
N TYR A 85 5.24 -3.68 -15.03
CA TYR A 85 4.71 -4.35 -16.23
C TYR A 85 3.86 -3.46 -17.16
N THR A 86 3.42 -2.26 -16.73
CA THR A 86 2.62 -1.39 -17.58
C THR A 86 3.48 -0.63 -18.60
N HIS A 87 2.99 -0.53 -19.85
CA HIS A 87 3.61 0.31 -20.86
C HIS A 87 3.39 1.81 -20.60
N ASP A 88 2.24 2.18 -20.02
CA ASP A 88 1.84 3.58 -19.84
C ASP A 88 1.51 3.87 -18.38
N VAL A 89 2.57 4.19 -17.63
CA VAL A 89 2.46 4.56 -16.21
C VAL A 89 1.68 5.87 -16.04
N ARG A 90 1.73 6.79 -17.02
CA ARG A 90 1.01 8.06 -16.92
C ARG A 90 -0.49 7.83 -16.92
N LYS A 91 -1.02 6.99 -17.83
CA LYS A 91 -2.45 6.61 -17.81
C LYS A 91 -2.82 5.86 -16.53
N TYR A 92 -1.91 5.10 -15.95
CA TYR A 92 -2.13 4.43 -14.67
C TYR A 92 -2.29 5.44 -13.53
N LEU A 93 -1.35 6.39 -13.40
CA LEU A 93 -1.41 7.49 -12.45
C LEU A 93 -2.67 8.34 -12.65
N THR A 94 -3.01 8.72 -13.89
CA THR A 94 -4.21 9.52 -14.18
C THR A 94 -5.48 8.83 -13.69
N ARG A 95 -5.64 7.52 -13.96
CA ARG A 95 -6.80 6.76 -13.46
C ARG A 95 -6.85 6.77 -11.94
N LEU A 96 -5.73 6.48 -11.28
CA LEU A 96 -5.67 6.44 -9.82
C LEU A 96 -6.00 7.80 -9.21
N GLY A 97 -5.46 8.90 -9.79
CA GLY A 97 -5.75 10.27 -9.36
C GLY A 97 -7.21 10.68 -9.55
N ILE A 98 -7.82 10.33 -10.70
CA ILE A 98 -9.25 10.60 -10.94
C ILE A 98 -10.10 9.89 -9.89
N PHE A 99 -9.85 8.60 -9.63
CA PHE A 99 -10.62 7.86 -8.63
C PHE A 99 -10.33 8.30 -7.18
N ALA A 100 -9.14 8.84 -6.89
CA ALA A 100 -8.87 9.50 -5.62
C ALA A 100 -9.79 10.71 -5.40
N LEU A 101 -9.91 11.56 -6.42
CA LEU A 101 -10.80 12.74 -6.39
C LEU A 101 -12.28 12.35 -6.30
N VAL A 102 -12.71 11.40 -7.13
CA VAL A 102 -14.12 10.92 -7.13
C VAL A 102 -14.49 10.30 -5.81
N SER A 103 -13.56 9.61 -5.15
CA SER A 103 -13.82 8.91 -3.88
C SER A 103 -13.82 9.84 -2.66
N GLN A 104 -13.21 11.03 -2.76
CA GLN A 104 -13.02 11.92 -1.61
C GLN A 104 -14.34 12.32 -0.91
N PRO A 105 -15.39 12.78 -1.62
CA PRO A 105 -16.63 13.13 -0.95
C PRO A 105 -17.30 11.93 -0.27
N PHE A 106 -17.27 10.76 -0.87
CA PHE A 106 -17.84 9.54 -0.28
C PHE A 106 -17.06 9.07 0.94
N TYR A 107 -15.73 9.23 0.92
CA TYR A 107 -14.86 8.92 2.06
C TYR A 107 -15.21 9.81 3.27
N ILE A 108 -15.34 11.11 3.06
CA ILE A 108 -15.69 12.04 4.13
C ILE A 108 -17.06 11.69 4.70
N LEU A 109 -18.07 11.50 3.84
CA LEU A 109 -19.45 11.18 4.25
C LEU A 109 -19.58 9.81 4.92
N ALA A 110 -18.68 8.88 4.64
CA ALA A 110 -18.68 7.55 5.26
C ALA A 110 -18.09 7.50 6.67
N PHE A 111 -17.30 8.51 7.07
CA PHE A 111 -16.58 8.48 8.35
C PHE A 111 -16.79 9.74 9.20
N HIS A 112 -17.45 10.76 8.66
CA HIS A 112 -17.71 12.02 9.35
C HIS A 112 -19.14 12.50 9.13
N PRO A 113 -19.74 13.17 10.11
CA PRO A 113 -21.07 13.76 9.95
C PRO A 113 -21.10 14.80 8.81
N VAL A 114 -22.23 14.93 8.13
CA VAL A 114 -22.42 15.90 7.04
C VAL A 114 -22.10 17.33 7.49
N SER A 115 -22.41 17.68 8.76
CA SER A 115 -22.10 18.98 9.36
C SER A 115 -20.61 19.31 9.41
N GLU A 116 -19.74 18.29 9.42
CA GLU A 116 -18.29 18.42 9.49
C GLU A 116 -17.60 18.21 8.13
N PHE A 117 -18.36 18.11 7.05
CA PHE A 117 -17.83 17.82 5.71
C PHE A 117 -16.70 18.77 5.30
N THR A 118 -16.89 20.08 5.47
CA THR A 118 -15.89 21.08 5.10
C THR A 118 -14.65 21.05 5.99
N ALA A 119 -14.80 20.73 7.27
CA ALA A 119 -13.68 20.61 8.20
C ALA A 119 -12.78 19.41 7.88
N ASN A 120 -13.34 18.35 7.28
CA ASN A 120 -12.65 17.11 6.97
C ASN A 120 -12.16 17.00 5.50
N LEU A 121 -12.23 18.08 4.71
CA LEU A 121 -11.76 18.11 3.32
C LEU A 121 -10.27 17.76 3.18
N THR A 122 -9.47 17.98 4.21
CA THR A 122 -8.03 17.71 4.24
C THR A 122 -7.68 16.31 4.76
N ASN A 123 -8.67 15.50 5.15
CA ASN A 123 -8.49 14.09 5.47
C ASN A 123 -8.49 13.29 4.15
N TRP A 124 -7.31 13.06 3.60
CA TRP A 124 -7.15 12.46 2.29
C TRP A 124 -7.39 10.96 2.32
N ASN A 125 -8.24 10.46 1.41
CA ASN A 125 -8.48 9.02 1.28
C ASN A 125 -7.25 8.25 0.79
N ILE A 126 -7.28 6.94 0.97
CA ILE A 126 -6.17 6.03 0.68
C ILE A 126 -5.67 6.08 -0.77
N PHE A 127 -6.54 6.41 -1.75
CA PHE A 127 -6.13 6.50 -3.15
C PHE A 127 -5.14 7.64 -3.39
N PHE A 128 -5.21 8.73 -2.63
CA PHE A 128 -4.21 9.79 -2.71
C PHE A 128 -2.85 9.30 -2.21
N THR A 129 -2.80 8.55 -1.11
CA THR A 129 -1.56 7.94 -0.60
C THR A 129 -0.96 6.98 -1.64
N LEU A 130 -1.80 6.11 -2.22
CA LEU A 130 -1.38 5.19 -3.27
C LEU A 130 -0.92 5.91 -4.54
N PHE A 131 -1.60 7.00 -4.93
CA PHE A 131 -1.22 7.83 -6.07
C PHE A 131 0.15 8.49 -5.86
N LEU A 132 0.36 9.15 -4.71
CA LEU A 132 1.63 9.79 -4.38
C LEU A 132 2.76 8.76 -4.26
N SER A 133 2.49 7.61 -3.65
CA SER A 133 3.45 6.53 -3.55
C SER A 133 3.85 6.00 -4.94
N LEU A 134 2.87 5.79 -5.82
CA LEU A 134 3.14 5.37 -7.20
C LEU A 134 3.87 6.46 -8.01
N LEU A 135 3.55 7.73 -7.80
CA LEU A 135 4.24 8.87 -8.43
C LEU A 135 5.70 8.94 -7.99
N GLY A 136 5.98 8.78 -6.69
CA GLY A 136 7.33 8.69 -6.16
C GLY A 136 8.12 7.53 -6.76
N MET A 137 7.51 6.34 -6.83
CA MET A 137 8.13 5.17 -7.43
C MET A 137 8.32 5.28 -8.95
N TYR A 138 7.42 5.99 -9.64
CA TYR A 138 7.65 6.38 -11.04
C TYR A 138 8.86 7.30 -11.18
N GLY A 139 9.03 8.24 -10.25
CA GLY A 139 10.23 9.09 -10.17
C GLY A 139 11.52 8.26 -10.02
N VAL A 140 11.52 7.26 -9.14
CA VAL A 140 12.64 6.31 -8.96
C VAL A 140 12.92 5.55 -10.27
N LYS A 141 11.88 4.99 -10.90
CA LYS A 141 11.98 4.24 -12.16
C LYS A 141 12.59 5.07 -13.29
N GLU A 142 12.15 6.33 -13.43
CA GLU A 142 12.59 7.25 -14.49
C GLU A 142 13.81 8.10 -14.11
N ARG A 143 14.41 7.83 -12.92
CA ARG A 143 15.53 8.61 -12.35
C ARG A 143 15.22 10.10 -12.14
N LYS A 144 13.95 10.44 -11.96
CA LYS A 144 13.49 11.79 -11.63
C LYS A 144 13.38 11.93 -10.13
N TRP A 145 14.51 12.00 -9.44
CA TRP A 145 14.61 11.99 -7.97
C TRP A 145 13.81 13.12 -7.32
N TRP A 146 13.62 14.23 -8.03
CA TRP A 146 12.78 15.32 -7.55
C TRP A 146 11.31 14.93 -7.38
N LEU A 147 10.78 14.04 -8.26
CA LEU A 147 9.42 13.49 -8.09
C LEU A 147 9.31 12.62 -6.86
N PHE A 148 10.34 11.81 -6.59
CA PHE A 148 10.40 10.99 -5.38
C PHE A 148 10.44 11.86 -4.13
N ALA A 149 11.32 12.87 -4.12
CA ALA A 149 11.43 13.80 -3.01
C ALA A 149 10.13 14.59 -2.77
N LEU A 150 9.50 15.07 -3.84
CA LEU A 150 8.21 15.77 -3.78
C LEU A 150 7.11 14.87 -3.21
N ALA A 151 6.97 13.64 -3.71
CA ALA A 151 5.98 12.69 -3.22
C ALA A 151 6.19 12.35 -1.75
N LEU A 152 7.44 12.09 -1.35
CA LEU A 152 7.80 11.80 0.05
C LEU A 152 7.51 13.00 0.95
N PHE A 153 7.87 14.20 0.54
CA PHE A 153 7.59 15.44 1.28
C PHE A 153 6.08 15.62 1.45
N THR A 154 5.33 15.51 0.35
CA THR A 154 3.87 15.71 0.37
C THR A 154 3.18 14.73 1.30
N VAL A 155 3.48 13.42 1.19
CA VAL A 155 2.83 12.39 2.00
C VAL A 155 3.25 12.44 3.48
N SER A 156 4.40 13.05 3.79
CA SER A 156 4.88 13.23 5.18
C SER A 156 4.39 14.52 5.82
N TRP A 157 4.09 15.55 5.02
CA TRP A 157 3.67 16.86 5.51
C TRP A 157 2.18 16.98 5.77
N TRP A 158 1.34 16.37 4.92
CA TRP A 158 -0.11 16.39 5.05
C TRP A 158 -0.64 15.12 5.71
N ASN A 159 -1.85 15.20 6.25
CA ASN A 159 -2.53 14.10 6.93
C ASN A 159 -3.11 13.10 5.92
N PHE A 160 -2.25 12.25 5.38
CA PHE A 160 -2.64 11.14 4.51
C PHE A 160 -2.76 9.84 5.32
N ASP A 161 -3.74 9.01 4.96
CA ASP A 161 -3.81 7.64 5.47
C ASP A 161 -2.49 6.89 5.18
N TYR A 162 -1.94 6.22 6.19
CA TYR A 162 -0.66 5.48 6.13
C TYR A 162 0.60 6.31 5.84
N SER A 163 0.49 7.63 5.67
CA SER A 163 1.65 8.53 5.50
C SER A 163 2.73 7.96 4.57
N GLY A 164 4.01 8.03 4.96
CA GLY A 164 5.15 7.51 4.18
C GLY A 164 5.24 5.98 4.03
N THR A 165 4.40 5.21 4.75
CA THR A 165 4.45 3.74 4.71
C THR A 165 4.23 3.20 3.29
N GLY A 166 3.35 3.82 2.50
CA GLY A 166 3.10 3.39 1.12
C GLY A 166 4.35 3.46 0.23
N ILE A 167 5.09 4.57 0.30
CA ILE A 167 6.35 4.73 -0.43
C ILE A 167 7.38 3.71 0.04
N THR A 168 7.50 3.51 1.36
CA THR A 168 8.46 2.56 1.95
C THR A 168 8.18 1.13 1.49
N LEU A 169 6.94 0.69 1.55
CA LEU A 169 6.54 -0.65 1.10
C LEU A 169 6.79 -0.85 -0.39
N MET A 170 6.37 0.11 -1.22
CA MET A 170 6.62 0.02 -2.66
C MET A 170 8.12 0.02 -2.99
N LEU A 171 8.93 0.76 -2.24
CA LEU A 171 10.38 0.77 -2.40
C LEU A 171 10.99 -0.60 -2.05
N ILE A 172 10.57 -1.23 -0.94
CA ILE A 172 10.98 -2.58 -0.56
C ILE A 172 10.63 -3.57 -1.69
N PHE A 173 9.37 -3.58 -2.16
CA PHE A 173 8.93 -4.49 -3.22
C PHE A 173 9.69 -4.25 -4.53
N TYR A 174 9.97 -3.01 -4.87
CA TYR A 174 10.71 -2.65 -6.08
C TYR A 174 12.18 -3.05 -6.02
N LEU A 175 12.88 -2.73 -4.94
CA LEU A 175 14.30 -3.02 -4.78
C LEU A 175 14.57 -4.51 -4.57
N CYS A 176 13.69 -5.20 -3.83
CA CYS A 176 13.81 -6.62 -3.52
C CYS A 176 13.14 -7.54 -4.55
N ARG A 177 12.69 -7.01 -5.69
CA ARG A 177 11.94 -7.75 -6.73
C ARG A 177 12.60 -9.05 -7.21
N ASN A 178 13.93 -9.13 -7.14
CA ASN A 178 14.70 -10.32 -7.52
C ASN A 178 15.15 -11.18 -6.32
N ARG A 179 14.83 -10.74 -5.09
CA ARG A 179 15.22 -11.38 -3.82
C ARG A 179 14.01 -11.46 -2.90
N PRO A 180 13.04 -12.34 -3.18
CA PRO A 180 11.78 -12.38 -2.43
C PRO A 180 11.97 -12.64 -0.92
N GLY A 181 12.93 -13.47 -0.52
CA GLY A 181 13.24 -13.70 0.90
C GLY A 181 13.73 -12.45 1.63
N LEU A 182 14.60 -11.64 0.99
CA LEU A 182 15.02 -10.35 1.55
C LEU A 182 13.84 -9.37 1.61
N GLY A 183 13.01 -9.34 0.56
CA GLY A 183 11.80 -8.51 0.52
C GLY A 183 10.84 -8.86 1.65
N ALA A 184 10.59 -10.14 1.88
CA ALA A 184 9.75 -10.62 2.97
C ALA A 184 10.33 -10.24 4.35
N ALA A 185 11.64 -10.42 4.54
CA ALA A 185 12.31 -10.05 5.78
C ALA A 185 12.21 -8.55 6.07
N LEU A 186 12.50 -7.68 5.10
CA LEU A 186 12.39 -6.23 5.25
C LEU A 186 10.93 -5.79 5.45
N TYR A 187 9.99 -6.43 4.77
CA TYR A 187 8.56 -6.20 4.96
C TYR A 187 8.12 -6.50 6.39
N ILE A 188 8.45 -7.69 6.91
CA ILE A 188 8.12 -8.09 8.28
C ILE A 188 8.81 -7.14 9.27
N LEU A 189 10.09 -6.85 9.07
CA LEU A 189 10.87 -5.95 9.93
C LEU A 189 10.24 -4.55 10.01
N SER A 190 9.62 -4.05 8.95
CA SER A 190 8.97 -2.73 8.94
C SER A 190 7.75 -2.64 9.86
N TYR A 191 7.14 -3.77 10.22
CA TYR A 191 5.98 -3.82 11.12
C TYR A 191 6.34 -4.29 12.54
N LEU A 192 7.57 -4.75 12.80
CA LEU A 192 7.96 -5.20 14.14
C LEU A 192 7.78 -4.14 15.23
N PRO A 193 8.02 -2.83 15.00
CA PRO A 193 7.80 -1.81 16.02
C PRO A 193 6.37 -1.79 16.56
N ALA A 194 5.38 -2.19 15.75
CA ALA A 194 3.98 -2.25 16.14
C ALA A 194 3.69 -3.29 17.26
N LEU A 195 4.61 -4.23 17.51
CA LEU A 195 4.50 -5.16 18.65
C LEU A 195 4.59 -4.45 20.01
N TRP A 196 5.22 -3.29 20.09
CA TRP A 196 5.47 -2.55 21.34
C TRP A 196 4.86 -1.16 21.37
N ASN A 197 4.25 -0.72 20.26
CA ASN A 197 3.70 0.63 20.13
C ASN A 197 2.20 0.70 20.46
N GLY A 198 1.57 -0.41 20.83
CA GLY A 198 0.15 -0.43 21.23
C GLY A 198 -0.07 0.24 22.58
N TRP A 199 -1.28 0.77 22.77
CA TRP A 199 -1.75 1.36 24.03
C TRP A 199 -2.80 0.45 24.65
N PRO A 200 -2.70 0.09 25.94
CA PRO A 200 -3.66 -0.81 26.60
C PRO A 200 -5.12 -0.29 26.61
N GLU A 201 -5.28 1.03 26.52
CA GLU A 201 -6.59 1.70 26.52
C GLU A 201 -7.21 1.79 25.12
N ASP A 202 -6.45 1.46 24.05
CA ASP A 202 -6.97 1.45 22.68
C ASP A 202 -7.70 0.12 22.43
N PRO A 203 -9.03 0.13 22.19
CA PRO A 203 -9.82 -1.08 21.94
C PRO A 203 -9.41 -1.80 20.64
N LEU A 204 -8.68 -1.14 19.76
CA LEU A 204 -8.21 -1.70 18.51
C LEU A 204 -6.92 -2.53 18.67
N CYS A 205 -6.18 -2.29 19.77
CA CYS A 205 -4.95 -3.03 20.08
C CYS A 205 -5.25 -4.42 20.65
N LEU A 206 -4.37 -5.37 20.39
CA LEU A 206 -4.44 -6.69 21.00
C LEU A 206 -3.55 -6.75 22.24
N THR A 207 -4.16 -6.81 23.44
CA THR A 207 -3.42 -6.93 24.69
C THR A 207 -3.28 -8.40 25.08
N VAL A 208 -2.03 -8.87 25.24
CA VAL A 208 -1.69 -10.22 25.69
C VAL A 208 -0.74 -10.10 26.89
N GLY A 209 -1.24 -10.29 28.09
CA GLY A 209 -0.47 -10.06 29.32
C GLY A 209 -0.07 -8.59 29.46
N SER A 210 1.24 -8.33 29.49
CA SER A 210 1.80 -6.97 29.53
C SER A 210 2.15 -6.40 28.12
N LEU A 211 2.00 -7.20 27.08
CA LEU A 211 2.29 -6.78 25.70
C LEU A 211 1.04 -6.22 25.06
N CYS A 212 1.14 -4.99 24.54
CA CYS A 212 0.07 -4.33 23.80
C CYS A 212 0.51 -4.19 22.34
N ILE A 213 -0.12 -4.97 21.48
CA ILE A 213 0.21 -5.06 20.05
C ILE A 213 -0.67 -4.07 19.30
N ASP A 214 -0.05 -3.10 18.63
CA ASP A 214 -0.76 -2.17 17.75
C ASP A 214 -1.42 -2.90 16.58
N TRP A 215 -2.62 -2.48 16.21
CA TRP A 215 -3.40 -3.08 15.13
C TRP A 215 -2.72 -3.04 13.76
N SER A 216 -1.76 -2.14 13.53
CA SER A 216 -0.97 -2.12 12.30
C SER A 216 -0.05 -3.35 12.11
N PHE A 217 0.32 -4.04 13.22
CA PHE A 217 1.11 -5.27 13.16
C PHE A 217 0.45 -6.36 12.31
N PHE A 218 -0.87 -6.41 12.29
CA PHE A 218 -1.62 -7.43 11.54
C PHE A 218 -1.40 -7.36 10.02
N ALA A 219 -0.86 -6.26 9.51
CA ALA A 219 -0.41 -6.17 8.12
C ALA A 219 0.66 -7.21 7.75
N VAL A 220 1.43 -7.73 8.73
CA VAL A 220 2.43 -8.80 8.52
C VAL A 220 1.81 -10.03 7.87
N PHE A 221 0.55 -10.34 8.18
CA PHE A 221 -0.15 -11.49 7.61
C PHE A 221 -0.43 -11.40 6.10
N ALA A 222 -0.18 -10.27 5.47
CA ALA A 222 -0.18 -10.16 4.01
C ALA A 222 1.11 -10.74 3.37
N ALA A 223 2.18 -10.98 4.14
CA ALA A 223 3.45 -11.49 3.62
C ALA A 223 3.30 -12.80 2.80
N PRO A 224 2.64 -13.87 3.29
CA PRO A 224 2.48 -15.09 2.50
C PRO A 224 1.71 -14.85 1.20
N LEU A 225 0.71 -13.98 1.19
CA LEU A 225 -0.05 -13.64 -0.01
C LEU A 225 0.82 -12.94 -1.06
N ILE A 226 1.70 -12.05 -0.62
CA ILE A 226 2.58 -11.26 -1.49
C ILE A 226 3.75 -12.07 -2.02
N PHE A 227 4.41 -12.84 -1.15
CA PHE A 227 5.69 -13.48 -1.47
C PHE A 227 5.57 -14.94 -1.93
N CYS A 228 4.43 -15.61 -1.67
CA CYS A 228 4.18 -16.95 -2.18
C CYS A 228 3.29 -16.89 -3.43
N ALA A 229 3.71 -17.59 -4.48
CA ALA A 229 2.96 -17.62 -5.74
C ALA A 229 1.61 -18.35 -5.58
N THR A 230 0.54 -17.74 -6.04
CA THR A 230 -0.79 -18.34 -6.20
C THR A 230 -1.15 -18.47 -7.69
N HIS A 231 -2.07 -19.35 -8.02
CA HIS A 231 -2.46 -19.66 -9.41
C HIS A 231 -3.98 -19.83 -9.49
N SER A 232 -4.74 -18.80 -9.11
CA SER A 232 -6.20 -18.84 -9.06
C SER A 232 -6.86 -18.86 -10.44
N ARG A 233 -6.16 -18.41 -11.49
CA ARG A 233 -6.70 -18.18 -12.84
C ARG A 233 -7.85 -17.16 -12.90
N ILE A 234 -8.12 -16.44 -11.82
CA ILE A 234 -9.16 -15.41 -11.77
C ILE A 234 -8.71 -14.22 -12.61
N LYS A 235 -9.63 -13.71 -13.42
CA LYS A 235 -9.46 -12.48 -14.20
C LYS A 235 -10.63 -11.55 -13.92
N VAL A 236 -10.31 -10.33 -13.52
CA VAL A 236 -11.31 -9.31 -13.17
C VAL A 236 -11.05 -8.05 -13.99
N ASN A 237 -12.12 -7.43 -14.45
CA ASN A 237 -12.00 -6.17 -15.18
C ASN A 237 -11.37 -5.10 -14.26
N LYS A 238 -10.36 -4.42 -14.76
CA LYS A 238 -9.65 -3.36 -13.99
C LYS A 238 -10.59 -2.26 -13.48
N TRP A 239 -11.66 -1.94 -14.22
CA TRP A 239 -12.61 -0.90 -13.83
C TRP A 239 -13.42 -1.29 -12.59
N PHE A 240 -13.64 -2.59 -12.35
CA PHE A 240 -14.26 -3.08 -11.13
C PHE A 240 -13.48 -2.63 -9.90
N PHE A 241 -12.15 -2.78 -9.91
CA PHE A 241 -11.30 -2.39 -8.79
C PHE A 241 -11.31 -0.88 -8.50
N TYR A 242 -11.38 -0.06 -9.54
CA TYR A 242 -11.48 1.38 -9.38
C TYR A 242 -12.86 1.84 -8.90
N ALA A 243 -13.93 1.29 -9.50
CA ALA A 243 -15.30 1.69 -9.17
C ALA A 243 -15.76 1.18 -7.81
N PHE A 244 -15.24 0.04 -7.34
CA PHE A 244 -15.63 -0.56 -6.07
C PHE A 244 -15.36 0.39 -4.89
N TYR A 245 -14.22 1.11 -4.90
CA TYR A 245 -13.82 1.96 -3.78
C TYR A 245 -14.82 3.11 -3.54
N PRO A 246 -15.17 3.98 -4.49
CA PRO A 246 -16.19 4.99 -4.26
C PRO A 246 -17.59 4.39 -4.05
N ALA A 247 -17.91 3.27 -4.70
CA ALA A 247 -19.23 2.66 -4.60
C ALA A 247 -19.54 2.13 -3.19
N HIS A 248 -18.63 1.36 -2.58
CA HIS A 248 -18.90 0.85 -1.22
C HIS A 248 -18.89 1.96 -0.16
N LEU A 249 -18.05 3.01 -0.33
CA LEU A 249 -18.08 4.18 0.55
C LEU A 249 -19.41 4.95 0.43
N ALA A 250 -19.93 5.09 -0.79
CA ALA A 250 -21.25 5.68 -1.01
C ALA A 250 -22.36 4.89 -0.32
N VAL A 251 -22.30 3.55 -0.36
CA VAL A 251 -23.26 2.70 0.35
C VAL A 251 -23.14 2.87 1.86
N ILE A 252 -21.92 2.88 2.41
CA ILE A 252 -21.70 3.10 3.85
C ILE A 252 -22.24 4.47 4.28
N ALA A 253 -21.91 5.53 3.53
CA ALA A 253 -22.40 6.87 3.79
C ALA A 253 -23.93 6.94 3.75
N LEU A 254 -24.56 6.28 2.77
CA LEU A 254 -26.03 6.22 2.69
C LEU A 254 -26.65 5.54 3.91
N VAL A 255 -26.11 4.38 4.30
CA VAL A 255 -26.63 3.62 5.47
C VAL A 255 -26.46 4.43 6.76
N GLN A 256 -25.34 5.10 6.97
CA GLN A 256 -25.12 5.95 8.15
C GLN A 256 -26.05 7.17 8.22
N ASN A 257 -26.47 7.71 7.07
CA ASN A 257 -27.41 8.85 7.06
C ASN A 257 -28.88 8.43 7.15
N ILE A 258 -29.18 7.11 7.04
CA ILE A 258 -30.54 6.56 7.20
C ILE A 258 -30.75 6.08 8.64
N LEU A 259 -29.71 5.58 9.31
CA LEU A 259 -29.73 5.11 10.70
C LEU A 259 -29.60 6.28 11.69
#